data_4a1efc3ba52099265d545594e8051058
#
_entry.id   4a1efc3ba52099265d545594e8051058
#
_cell.length_a   1.000
_cell.length_b   1.000
_cell.length_c   1.000
_cell.angle_alpha   90.00
_cell.angle_beta   90.00
_cell.angle_gamma   90.00
#
_symmetry.space_group_name_H-M   'P 1'
#
loop_
_entity.id
_entity.type
_entity.pdbx_description
1 polymer ?
#
loop_
_entity_poly.entity_id
_entity_poly.type
_entity_poly.pdbx_seq_one_letter_code
_entity_poly.pdbx_strand_id
1 'polypeptide(L)'
;GNRVKIITFCIIIWSLMTVFCGLASGFLWLLLFRVGVGIGEAGCTPPANSLIGDYYPAKSRANAIGIYSMGVTLGGVLAQLFGGTIASIKGEDMGAWIQSFGMGGLFSGLDWAEVQGWRFAFILVGAPGLIVALIIWLTMREPPRGHSYEKSTTPETKAGFAEAFKEFGKKPTFWTLSLGAAFVAFA
;
A
#
# COMPACT_ATOMS: atom_id res chain seq x y z
N GLY A 1 -6.11 -6.51 -18.72
CA GLY A 1 -4.82 -6.13 -18.12
C GLY A 1 -4.43 -7.14 -17.06
N ASN A 2 -3.15 -7.31 -16.82
CA ASN A 2 -2.60 -8.22 -15.81
C ASN A 2 -2.64 -7.51 -14.44
N ARG A 3 -3.49 -8.00 -13.52
CA ARG A 3 -3.71 -7.40 -12.19
C ARG A 3 -2.49 -7.53 -11.28
N VAL A 4 -1.74 -8.64 -11.40
CA VAL A 4 -0.50 -8.84 -10.65
C VAL A 4 0.51 -7.74 -11.00
N LYS A 5 0.67 -7.42 -12.28
CA LYS A 5 1.56 -6.32 -12.70
C LYS A 5 1.11 -4.96 -12.17
N ILE A 6 -0.21 -4.71 -12.15
CA ILE A 6 -0.76 -3.45 -11.61
C ILE A 6 -0.45 -3.35 -10.12
N ILE A 7 -0.72 -4.40 -9.34
CA ILE A 7 -0.44 -4.45 -7.90
C ILE A 7 1.05 -4.24 -7.65
N THR A 8 1.91 -4.97 -8.36
CA THR A 8 3.38 -4.83 -8.21
C THR A 8 3.83 -3.40 -8.48
N PHE A 9 3.35 -2.80 -9.58
CA PHE A 9 3.70 -1.42 -9.94
C PHE A 9 3.22 -0.41 -8.90
N CYS A 10 2.00 -0.57 -8.39
CA CYS A 10 1.46 0.26 -7.33
C CYS A 10 2.29 0.16 -6.04
N ILE A 11 2.68 -1.06 -5.64
CA ILE A 11 3.53 -1.26 -4.45
C ILE A 11 4.90 -0.60 -4.65
N ILE A 12 5.50 -0.72 -5.83
CA ILE A 12 6.78 -0.04 -6.13
C ILE A 12 6.63 1.47 -6.00
N ILE A 13 5.57 2.05 -6.60
CA ILE A 13 5.35 3.51 -6.53
C ILE A 13 5.21 3.96 -5.08
N TRP A 14 4.29 3.37 -4.31
CA TRP A 14 4.07 3.85 -2.94
C TRP A 14 5.30 3.64 -2.05
N SER A 15 6.04 2.53 -2.24
CA SER A 15 7.26 2.25 -1.49
C SER A 15 8.37 3.25 -1.79
N LEU A 16 8.60 3.56 -3.07
CA LEU A 16 9.56 4.59 -3.48
C LEU A 16 9.16 5.97 -2.97
N MET A 17 7.88 6.33 -3.09
CA MET A 17 7.38 7.62 -2.58
C MET A 17 7.51 7.69 -1.06
N THR A 18 7.30 6.58 -0.34
CA THR A 18 7.52 6.52 1.11
C THR A 18 9.00 6.72 1.45
N VAL A 19 9.93 6.08 0.75
CA VAL A 19 11.37 6.32 0.94
C VAL A 19 11.72 7.78 0.65
N PHE A 20 11.19 8.37 -0.42
CA PHE A 20 11.41 9.78 -0.76
C PHE A 20 10.84 10.74 0.28
N CYS A 21 9.78 10.37 1.01
CA CYS A 21 9.33 11.16 2.16
C CYS A 21 10.45 11.34 3.21
N GLY A 22 11.24 10.29 3.45
CA GLY A 22 12.39 10.38 4.35
C GLY A 22 13.52 11.29 3.83
N LEU A 23 13.62 11.46 2.51
CA LEU A 23 14.62 12.30 1.85
C LEU A 23 14.12 13.72 1.56
N ALA A 24 12.88 14.06 1.93
CA ALA A 24 12.27 15.35 1.64
C ALA A 24 13.05 16.49 2.32
N SER A 25 13.45 17.49 1.55
CA SER A 25 14.18 18.67 2.05
C SER A 25 13.26 19.77 2.61
N GLY A 26 11.94 19.64 2.42
CA GLY A 26 10.97 20.63 2.91
C GLY A 26 9.53 20.14 2.76
N PHE A 27 8.59 20.94 3.28
CA PHE A 27 7.17 20.59 3.33
C PHE A 27 6.57 20.28 1.95
N LEU A 28 6.90 21.06 0.93
CA LEU A 28 6.36 20.87 -0.42
C LEU A 28 6.76 19.50 -1.01
N TRP A 29 8.02 19.12 -0.85
CA TRP A 29 8.50 17.82 -1.31
C TRP A 29 7.85 16.66 -0.55
N LEU A 30 7.72 16.83 0.78
CA LEU A 30 7.01 15.84 1.60
C LEU A 30 5.56 15.68 1.15
N LEU A 31 4.85 16.77 0.88
CA LEU A 31 3.47 16.76 0.40
C LEU A 31 3.37 16.04 -0.96
N LEU A 32 4.24 16.36 -1.92
CA LEU A 32 4.23 15.73 -3.24
C LEU A 32 4.47 14.22 -3.15
N PHE A 33 5.43 13.79 -2.35
CA PHE A 33 5.70 12.37 -2.15
C PHE A 33 4.53 11.67 -1.45
N ARG A 34 3.85 12.31 -0.50
CA ARG A 34 2.64 11.79 0.14
C ARG A 34 1.47 11.63 -0.82
N VAL A 35 1.29 12.59 -1.73
CA VAL A 35 0.32 12.42 -2.84
C VAL A 35 0.68 11.21 -3.70
N GLY A 36 1.96 11.03 -4.01
CA GLY A 36 2.44 9.85 -4.74
C GLY A 36 2.18 8.53 -4.01
N VAL A 37 2.34 8.49 -2.69
CA VAL A 37 1.96 7.32 -1.85
C VAL A 37 0.47 7.03 -2.02
N GLY A 38 -0.39 8.05 -1.88
CA GLY A 38 -1.84 7.89 -2.02
C GLY A 38 -2.27 7.37 -3.40
N ILE A 39 -1.62 7.82 -4.47
CA ILE A 39 -1.86 7.32 -5.84
C ILE A 39 -1.50 5.84 -5.95
N GLY A 40 -0.34 5.43 -5.42
CA GLY A 40 0.08 4.03 -5.43
C GLY A 40 -0.86 3.13 -4.62
N GLU A 41 -1.26 3.58 -3.44
CA GLU A 41 -2.17 2.85 -2.55
C GLU A 41 -3.57 2.66 -3.16
N ALA A 42 -4.15 3.72 -3.72
CA ALA A 42 -5.47 3.68 -4.35
C ALA A 42 -5.55 2.68 -5.52
N GLY A 43 -4.46 2.51 -6.27
CA GLY A 43 -4.39 1.59 -7.40
C GLY A 43 -4.27 0.11 -7.02
N CYS A 44 -3.97 -0.23 -5.77
CA CYS A 44 -3.70 -1.61 -5.34
C CYS A 44 -4.98 -2.38 -4.93
N THR A 45 -5.87 -1.75 -4.19
CA THR A 45 -7.04 -2.40 -3.57
C THR A 45 -8.02 -3.01 -4.57
N PRO A 46 -8.45 -2.31 -5.66
CA PRO A 46 -9.39 -2.89 -6.60
C PRO A 46 -8.87 -4.14 -7.32
N PRO A 47 -7.64 -4.16 -7.88
CA PRO A 47 -7.13 -5.37 -8.51
C PRO A 47 -6.86 -6.50 -7.50
N ALA A 48 -6.48 -6.19 -6.25
CA ALA A 48 -6.30 -7.20 -5.20
C ALA A 48 -7.62 -7.92 -4.88
N ASN A 49 -8.69 -7.18 -4.64
CA ASN A 49 -10.02 -7.77 -4.40
C ASN A 49 -10.52 -8.58 -5.61
N SER A 50 -10.30 -8.09 -6.82
CA SER A 50 -10.64 -8.83 -8.04
C SER A 50 -9.84 -10.14 -8.16
N LEU A 51 -8.56 -10.12 -7.77
CA LEU A 51 -7.69 -11.30 -7.79
C LEU A 51 -8.15 -12.34 -6.77
N ILE A 52 -8.47 -11.91 -5.55
CA ILE A 52 -9.04 -12.78 -4.50
C ILE A 52 -10.35 -13.40 -4.99
N GLY A 53 -11.19 -12.64 -5.68
CA GLY A 53 -12.43 -13.12 -6.26
C GLY A 53 -12.24 -14.26 -7.27
N ASP A 54 -11.14 -14.26 -8.02
CA ASP A 54 -10.84 -15.30 -8.99
C ASP A 54 -10.08 -16.48 -8.38
N TYR A 55 -9.29 -16.29 -7.34
CA TYR A 55 -8.59 -17.39 -6.65
C TYR A 55 -9.49 -18.22 -5.74
N TYR A 56 -10.48 -17.56 -5.10
CA TYR A 56 -11.30 -18.20 -4.08
C TYR A 56 -12.77 -18.36 -4.54
N PRO A 57 -13.37 -19.57 -4.40
CA PRO A 57 -14.78 -19.78 -4.69
C PRO A 57 -15.67 -18.94 -3.76
N ALA A 58 -16.92 -18.68 -4.18
CA ALA A 58 -17.86 -17.82 -3.46
C ALA A 58 -17.99 -18.16 -1.96
N LYS A 59 -17.94 -19.45 -1.63
CA LYS A 59 -18.09 -19.96 -0.25
C LYS A 59 -16.95 -19.50 0.69
N SER A 60 -15.72 -19.36 0.20
CA SER A 60 -14.53 -18.99 1.00
C SER A 60 -14.02 -17.58 0.74
N ARG A 61 -14.58 -16.87 -0.23
CA ARG A 61 -14.16 -15.52 -0.65
C ARG A 61 -14.25 -14.51 0.49
N ALA A 62 -15.32 -14.54 1.28
CA ALA A 62 -15.50 -13.64 2.40
C ALA A 62 -14.37 -13.77 3.43
N ASN A 63 -13.97 -15.01 3.74
CA ASN A 63 -12.86 -15.28 4.66
C ASN A 63 -11.53 -14.78 4.08
N ALA A 64 -11.28 -15.00 2.79
CA ALA A 64 -10.05 -14.54 2.14
C ALA A 64 -9.95 -13.00 2.13
N ILE A 65 -11.06 -12.30 1.84
CA ILE A 65 -11.13 -10.83 1.93
C ILE A 65 -10.94 -10.37 3.38
N GLY A 66 -11.53 -11.07 4.36
CA GLY A 66 -11.36 -10.78 5.78
C GLY A 66 -9.89 -10.85 6.20
N ILE A 67 -9.19 -11.93 5.84
CA ILE A 67 -7.75 -12.09 6.12
C ILE A 67 -6.92 -10.99 5.43
N TYR A 68 -7.23 -10.67 4.18
CA TYR A 68 -6.58 -9.56 3.47
C TYR A 68 -6.76 -8.22 4.20
N SER A 69 -7.99 -7.95 4.66
CA SER A 69 -8.30 -6.71 5.39
C SER A 69 -7.62 -6.63 6.77
N MET A 70 -7.43 -7.78 7.45
CA MET A 70 -6.66 -7.82 8.70
C MET A 70 -5.22 -7.31 8.51
N GLY A 71 -4.63 -7.52 7.33
CA GLY A 71 -3.30 -7.00 7.01
C GLY A 71 -3.19 -5.49 7.16
N VAL A 72 -4.22 -4.74 6.78
CA VAL A 72 -4.28 -3.27 6.93
C VAL A 72 -4.27 -2.88 8.41
N THR A 73 -5.13 -3.52 9.21
CA THR A 73 -5.22 -3.23 10.65
C THR A 73 -3.94 -3.59 11.40
N LEU A 74 -3.41 -4.80 11.15
CA LEU A 74 -2.15 -5.23 11.75
C LEU A 74 -0.97 -4.35 11.33
N GLY A 75 -0.91 -3.97 10.05
CA GLY A 75 0.09 -3.05 9.53
C GLY A 75 0.04 -1.69 10.23
N GLY A 76 -1.15 -1.15 10.45
CA GLY A 76 -1.36 0.11 11.19
C GLY A 76 -0.88 0.02 12.64
N VAL A 77 -1.22 -1.05 13.35
CA VAL A 77 -0.75 -1.29 14.74
C VAL A 77 0.77 -1.39 14.79
N LEU A 78 1.37 -2.18 13.90
CA LEU A 78 2.83 -2.32 13.84
C LEU A 78 3.51 -0.98 13.48
N ALA A 79 2.94 -0.23 12.54
CA ALA A 79 3.46 1.09 12.17
C ALA A 79 3.43 2.08 13.34
N GLN A 80 2.41 2.06 14.19
CA GLN A 80 2.35 2.90 15.39
C GLN A 80 3.34 2.46 16.46
N LEU A 81 3.44 1.15 16.73
CA LEU A 81 4.35 0.62 17.76
C LEU A 81 5.82 0.86 17.40
N PHE A 82 6.21 0.55 16.16
CA PHE A 82 7.59 0.67 15.74
C PHE A 82 7.93 2.06 15.20
N GLY A 83 7.02 2.70 14.48
CA GLY A 83 7.25 4.00 13.85
C GLY A 83 7.51 5.09 14.88
N GLY A 84 6.75 5.14 15.96
CA GLY A 84 6.94 6.09 17.05
C GLY A 84 8.29 5.90 17.74
N THR A 85 8.64 4.64 18.05
CA THR A 85 9.92 4.29 18.68
C THR A 85 11.10 4.67 17.77
N ILE A 86 11.04 4.33 16.48
CA ILE A 86 12.09 4.65 15.52
C ILE A 86 12.21 6.16 15.30
N ALA A 87 11.09 6.86 15.21
CA ALA A 87 11.09 8.32 15.05
C ALA A 87 11.69 9.08 16.22
N SER A 88 11.69 8.50 17.43
CA SER A 88 12.30 9.07 18.64
C SER A 88 13.79 8.81 18.80
N ILE A 89 14.38 7.89 18.01
CA ILE A 89 15.81 7.58 18.05
C ILE A 89 16.61 8.77 17.49
N LYS A 90 17.66 9.15 18.18
CA LYS A 90 18.60 10.18 17.70
C LYS A 90 19.40 9.66 16.51
N GLY A 91 19.73 10.53 15.57
CA GLY A 91 20.47 10.15 14.37
C GLY A 91 21.84 9.54 14.70
N GLU A 92 22.53 10.03 15.73
CA GLU A 92 23.83 9.50 16.19
C GLU A 92 23.73 8.01 16.60
N ASP A 93 22.72 7.64 17.39
CA ASP A 93 22.48 6.26 17.81
C ASP A 93 22.16 5.36 16.61
N MET A 94 21.45 5.90 15.65
CA MET A 94 21.10 5.23 14.40
C MET A 94 22.34 4.99 13.53
N GLY A 95 23.21 5.99 13.43
CA GLY A 95 24.50 5.86 12.74
C GLY A 95 25.37 4.75 13.36
N ALA A 96 25.45 4.69 14.68
CA ALA A 96 26.16 3.64 15.40
C ALA A 96 25.56 2.25 15.12
N TRP A 97 24.23 2.14 15.10
CA TRP A 97 23.53 0.90 14.81
C TRP A 97 23.80 0.41 13.38
N ILE A 98 23.72 1.28 12.37
CA ILE A 98 24.02 0.96 10.96
C ILE A 98 25.49 0.54 10.78
N GLN A 99 26.39 1.20 11.48
CA GLN A 99 27.81 0.82 11.47
C GLN A 99 28.03 -0.59 12.04
N SER A 100 27.30 -0.96 13.09
CA SER A 100 27.39 -2.30 13.70
C SER A 100 26.98 -3.43 12.73
N PHE A 101 26.11 -3.14 11.76
CA PHE A 101 25.73 -4.08 10.69
C PHE A 101 26.71 -4.09 9.49
N GLY A 102 27.84 -3.39 9.57
CA GLY A 102 28.83 -3.34 8.50
C GLY A 102 28.43 -2.48 7.30
N MET A 103 27.33 -1.73 7.39
CA MET A 103 26.81 -0.86 6.31
C MET A 103 27.32 0.57 6.40
N GLY A 104 28.18 0.89 7.35
CA GLY A 104 28.72 2.23 7.57
C GLY A 104 29.39 2.86 6.35
N GLY A 105 30.07 2.04 5.52
CA GLY A 105 30.71 2.51 4.29
C GLY A 105 29.73 3.03 3.22
N LEU A 106 28.51 2.49 3.18
CA LEU A 106 27.48 2.89 2.21
C LEU A 106 26.91 4.29 2.53
N PHE A 107 27.02 4.72 3.78
CA PHE A 107 26.46 5.95 4.31
C PHE A 107 27.52 6.89 4.93
N SER A 108 28.78 6.71 4.54
CA SER A 108 29.92 7.46 5.08
C SER A 108 29.87 8.98 4.81
N GLY A 109 29.01 9.43 3.90
CA GLY A 109 28.82 10.85 3.58
C GLY A 109 27.66 11.53 4.32
N LEU A 110 26.93 10.82 5.20
CA LEU A 110 25.80 11.37 5.95
C LEU A 110 26.25 11.87 7.32
N ASP A 111 25.93 13.13 7.63
CA ASP A 111 26.05 13.64 8.98
C ASP A 111 24.85 13.15 9.82
N TRP A 112 25.10 12.12 10.62
CA TRP A 112 24.06 11.46 11.42
C TRP A 112 23.49 12.37 12.51
N ALA A 113 24.22 13.42 12.93
CA ALA A 113 23.73 14.38 13.91
C ALA A 113 22.58 15.23 13.36
N GLU A 114 22.56 15.45 12.04
CA GLU A 114 21.50 16.22 11.38
C GLU A 114 20.31 15.34 10.93
N VAL A 115 20.45 14.02 10.94
CA VAL A 115 19.38 13.10 10.51
C VAL A 115 18.33 12.96 11.59
N GLN A 116 17.14 13.48 11.32
CA GLN A 116 15.99 13.34 12.20
C GLN A 116 15.40 11.90 12.13
N GLY A 117 15.12 11.30 13.26
CA GLY A 117 14.66 9.91 13.36
C GLY A 117 13.41 9.59 12.51
N TRP A 118 12.48 10.55 12.34
CA TRP A 118 11.29 10.35 11.49
C TRP A 118 11.66 10.12 10.01
N ARG A 119 12.73 10.72 9.49
CA ARG A 119 13.20 10.51 8.12
C ARG A 119 13.60 9.06 7.91
N PHE A 120 14.30 8.52 8.89
CA PHE A 120 14.73 7.13 8.87
C PHE A 120 13.54 6.17 8.97
N ALA A 121 12.53 6.50 9.77
CA ALA A 121 11.31 5.71 9.86
C ALA A 121 10.63 5.52 8.49
N PHE A 122 10.57 6.57 7.66
CA PHE A 122 10.05 6.45 6.29
C PHE A 122 10.89 5.54 5.39
N ILE A 123 12.20 5.63 5.47
CA ILE A 123 13.09 4.78 4.68
C ILE A 123 12.95 3.32 5.12
N LEU A 124 12.94 3.06 6.44
CA LEU A 124 12.83 1.73 7.00
C LEU A 124 11.49 1.05 6.70
N VAL A 125 10.40 1.81 6.67
CA VAL A 125 9.07 1.30 6.32
C VAL A 125 8.88 1.16 4.82
N GLY A 126 9.44 2.06 4.03
CA GLY A 126 9.29 2.05 2.57
C GLY A 126 10.15 0.97 1.87
N ALA A 127 11.39 0.77 2.32
CA ALA A 127 12.32 -0.15 1.67
C ALA A 127 11.85 -1.62 1.63
N PRO A 128 11.29 -2.21 2.70
CA PRO A 128 10.74 -3.56 2.66
C PRO A 128 9.61 -3.75 1.65
N GLY A 129 8.85 -2.70 1.34
CA GLY A 129 7.80 -2.74 0.33
C GLY A 129 8.33 -3.08 -1.06
N LEU A 130 9.56 -2.67 -1.41
CA LEU A 130 10.20 -3.03 -2.68
C LEU A 130 10.53 -4.53 -2.73
N ILE A 131 10.93 -5.11 -1.61
CA ILE A 131 11.18 -6.55 -1.49
C ILE A 131 9.87 -7.31 -1.67
N VAL A 132 8.79 -6.84 -1.02
CA VAL A 132 7.45 -7.43 -1.17
C VAL A 132 6.97 -7.35 -2.63
N ALA A 133 7.18 -6.21 -3.31
CA ALA A 133 6.85 -6.06 -4.72
C ALA A 133 7.59 -7.08 -5.59
N LEU A 134 8.88 -7.30 -5.33
CA LEU A 134 9.69 -8.28 -6.03
C LEU A 134 9.18 -9.71 -5.77
N ILE A 135 8.87 -10.06 -4.53
CA ILE A 135 8.30 -11.36 -4.16
C ILE A 135 6.98 -11.60 -4.90
N ILE A 136 6.07 -10.61 -4.89
CA ILE A 136 4.79 -10.70 -5.61
C ILE A 136 5.03 -10.93 -7.10
N TRP A 137 5.91 -10.17 -7.71
CA TRP A 137 6.21 -10.29 -9.13
C TRP A 137 6.76 -11.65 -9.51
N LEU A 138 7.61 -12.25 -8.67
CA LEU A 138 8.23 -13.56 -8.93
C LEU A 138 7.31 -14.74 -8.60
N THR A 139 6.43 -14.60 -7.59
CA THR A 139 5.64 -15.73 -7.07
C THR A 139 4.19 -15.74 -7.54
N MET A 140 3.56 -14.56 -7.71
CA MET A 140 2.15 -14.50 -8.07
C MET A 140 1.93 -14.66 -9.58
N ARG A 141 0.98 -15.52 -9.92
CA ARG A 141 0.54 -15.73 -11.30
C ARG A 141 -0.85 -15.13 -11.49
N GLU A 142 -1.10 -14.58 -12.68
CA GLU A 142 -2.42 -14.06 -13.03
C GLU A 142 -3.37 -15.23 -13.32
N PRO A 143 -4.43 -15.45 -12.54
CA PRO A 143 -5.44 -16.48 -12.84
C PRO A 143 -6.30 -16.03 -14.03
N PRO A 144 -6.87 -16.97 -14.80
CA PRO A 144 -7.88 -16.65 -15.78
C PRO A 144 -9.07 -15.93 -15.11
N ARG A 145 -9.60 -14.90 -15.75
CA ARG A 145 -10.76 -14.17 -15.23
C ARG A 145 -11.97 -15.08 -15.12
N GLY A 146 -12.67 -14.99 -13.99
CA GLY A 146 -13.85 -15.82 -13.75
C GLY A 146 -13.53 -17.25 -13.36
N HIS A 147 -12.28 -17.58 -13.00
CA HIS A 147 -11.86 -18.96 -12.67
C HIS A 147 -12.67 -19.58 -11.54
N SER A 148 -13.08 -18.79 -10.55
CA SER A 148 -13.88 -19.25 -9.41
C SER A 148 -15.37 -18.91 -9.51
N TYR A 149 -15.80 -18.32 -10.60
CA TYR A 149 -17.23 -18.12 -10.86
C TYR A 149 -17.80 -19.33 -11.55
N GLU A 150 -18.83 -19.96 -10.99
CA GLU A 150 -19.74 -20.80 -11.78
C GLU A 150 -20.23 -19.95 -12.95
N LYS A 151 -20.15 -20.49 -14.18
CA LYS A 151 -20.58 -19.79 -15.39
C LYS A 151 -21.98 -19.23 -15.20
N SER A 152 -22.08 -17.96 -14.82
CA SER A 152 -23.35 -17.28 -14.85
C SER A 152 -23.74 -17.10 -16.31
N THR A 153 -24.91 -17.59 -16.68
CA THR A 153 -25.48 -17.52 -18.02
C THR A 153 -25.93 -16.10 -18.40
N THR A 154 -25.74 -15.11 -17.54
CA THR A 154 -26.09 -13.71 -17.81
C THR A 154 -24.95 -13.02 -18.55
N PRO A 155 -25.20 -12.41 -19.72
CA PRO A 155 -24.21 -11.65 -20.46
C PRO A 155 -23.72 -10.48 -19.58
N GLU A 156 -22.40 -10.42 -19.31
CA GLU A 156 -21.82 -9.24 -18.66
C GLU A 156 -21.94 -8.04 -19.61
N THR A 157 -22.89 -7.18 -19.37
CA THR A 157 -22.94 -5.83 -19.96
C THR A 157 -21.73 -5.06 -19.42
N LYS A 158 -20.77 -4.78 -20.26
CA LYS A 158 -19.63 -3.92 -19.95
C LYS A 158 -20.15 -2.48 -19.83
N ALA A 159 -20.66 -2.12 -18.67
CA ALA A 159 -21.00 -0.73 -18.37
C ALA A 159 -19.74 0.14 -18.47
N GLY A 160 -19.80 1.22 -19.21
CA GLY A 160 -18.71 2.20 -19.29
C GLY A 160 -18.50 2.86 -17.93
N PHE A 161 -17.26 3.32 -17.67
CA PHE A 161 -16.92 3.98 -16.40
C PHE A 161 -17.89 5.15 -16.05
N ALA A 162 -18.27 5.93 -17.06
CA ALA A 162 -19.22 7.05 -16.89
C ALA A 162 -20.63 6.59 -16.50
N GLU A 163 -21.11 5.47 -17.06
CA GLU A 163 -22.41 4.89 -16.72
C GLU A 163 -22.40 4.33 -15.31
N ALA A 164 -21.33 3.61 -14.90
CA ALA A 164 -21.15 3.10 -13.55
C ALA A 164 -21.15 4.25 -12.53
N PHE A 165 -20.41 5.33 -12.79
CA PHE A 165 -20.35 6.50 -11.92
C PHE A 165 -21.71 7.18 -11.78
N LYS A 166 -22.46 7.33 -12.89
CA LYS A 166 -23.80 7.89 -12.88
C LYS A 166 -24.81 7.02 -12.13
N GLU A 167 -24.67 5.71 -12.23
CA GLU A 167 -25.50 4.76 -11.50
C GLU A 167 -25.22 4.78 -10.00
N PHE A 168 -23.94 4.78 -9.59
CA PHE A 168 -23.54 4.87 -8.19
C PHE A 168 -23.97 6.20 -7.56
N GLY A 169 -23.83 7.31 -8.26
CA GLY A 169 -24.24 8.63 -7.80
C GLY A 169 -25.75 8.76 -7.48
N LYS A 170 -26.58 7.92 -8.12
CA LYS A 170 -28.03 7.88 -7.86
C LYS A 170 -28.42 7.05 -6.63
N LYS A 171 -27.54 6.20 -6.10
CA LYS A 171 -27.84 5.30 -4.98
C LYS A 171 -27.50 5.98 -3.65
N PRO A 172 -28.49 6.32 -2.79
CA PRO A 172 -28.21 6.95 -1.49
C PRO A 172 -27.32 6.08 -0.60
N THR A 173 -27.43 4.76 -0.70
CA THR A 173 -26.59 3.79 0.00
C THR A 173 -25.10 3.97 -0.32
N PHE A 174 -24.77 4.33 -1.57
CA PHE A 174 -23.39 4.62 -1.95
C PHE A 174 -22.81 5.80 -1.16
N TRP A 175 -23.57 6.90 -1.05
CA TRP A 175 -23.14 8.09 -0.33
C TRP A 175 -23.05 7.88 1.18
N THR A 176 -24.03 7.19 1.77
CA THR A 176 -23.99 6.89 3.22
C THR A 176 -22.83 6.00 3.60
N LEU A 177 -22.54 4.95 2.80
CA LEU A 177 -21.38 4.08 3.03
C LEU A 177 -20.06 4.83 2.80
N SER A 178 -19.95 5.63 1.73
CA SER A 178 -18.74 6.40 1.43
C SER A 178 -18.44 7.45 2.49
N LEU A 179 -19.44 8.17 2.95
CA LEU A 179 -19.31 9.14 4.04
C LEU A 179 -18.96 8.45 5.36
N GLY A 180 -19.64 7.34 5.68
CA GLY A 180 -19.33 6.56 6.88
C GLY A 180 -17.89 6.06 6.88
N ALA A 181 -17.42 5.51 5.75
CA ALA A 181 -16.03 5.07 5.60
C ALA A 181 -15.03 6.23 5.71
N ALA A 182 -15.36 7.41 5.15
CA ALA A 182 -14.52 8.60 5.26
C ALA A 182 -14.41 9.09 6.71
N PHE A 183 -15.51 9.09 7.47
CA PHE A 183 -15.46 9.45 8.88
C PHE A 183 -14.64 8.48 9.72
N VAL A 184 -14.78 7.17 9.48
CA VAL A 184 -13.97 6.16 10.18
C VAL A 184 -12.48 6.30 9.83
N ALA A 185 -12.15 6.64 8.59
CA ALA A 185 -10.75 6.84 8.17
C ALA A 185 -10.15 8.15 8.73
N PHE A 186 -10.98 9.13 9.09
CA PHE A 186 -10.54 10.41 9.66
C PHE A 186 -10.36 10.36 11.18
N ALA A 187 -11.04 9.45 11.87
CA ALA A 187 -10.97 9.27 13.33
C ALA A 187 -9.76 8.47 13.75
#